data_4b92056ae21cf45cad8d8461e5eaea01
#
_entry.id   4b92056ae21cf45cad8d8461e5eaea01
#
_cell.length_a   1.000
_cell.length_b   1.000
_cell.length_c   1.000
_cell.angle_alpha   90.00
_cell.angle_beta   90.00
_cell.angle_gamma   90.00
#
_symmetry.space_group_name_H-M   'P 1'
#
loop_
_entity.id
_entity.type
_entity.pdbx_description
1 polymer ?
#
loop_
_entity_poly.entity_id
_entity_poly.type
_entity_poly.pdbx_seq_one_letter_code
_entity_poly.pdbx_strand_id
1 'polypeptide(L)' 'MDLELIRKRLTGGFQPFVIRTSDGREFNVPHPEFIAVGKYEVAVVDRDGHIDTLAPLHIVSIKSLAGRGRKNRQAA' A
#
# COMPACT_ATOMS: atom_id res chain seq x y z
N MET A 1 -0.18 4.34 -11.68
CA MET A 1 -1.47 4.21 -10.94
C MET A 1 -1.98 5.58 -10.53
N ASP A 2 -3.26 5.76 -10.56
CA ASP A 2 -3.88 7.01 -10.11
C ASP A 2 -3.82 7.08 -8.58
N LEU A 3 -3.20 8.11 -8.05
CA LEU A 3 -3.03 8.27 -6.62
C LEU A 3 -4.36 8.44 -5.87
N GLU A 4 -5.41 8.83 -6.55
CA GLU A 4 -6.73 8.91 -5.93
C GLU A 4 -7.22 7.54 -5.44
N LEU A 5 -6.82 6.48 -6.13
CA LEU A 5 -7.19 5.13 -5.70
C LEU A 5 -6.56 4.81 -4.34
N ILE A 6 -5.35 5.30 -4.12
CA ILE A 6 -4.67 5.09 -2.84
C ILE A 6 -5.30 5.97 -1.77
N ARG A 7 -5.59 7.25 -2.10
CA ARG A 7 -6.23 8.15 -1.16
C ARG A 7 -7.56 7.59 -0.66
N LYS A 8 -8.33 6.99 -1.54
CA LYS A 8 -9.61 6.39 -1.16
C LYS A 8 -9.44 5.26 -0.16
N ARG A 9 -8.32 4.56 -0.22
CA ARG A 9 -8.04 3.49 0.74
C ARG A 9 -7.77 4.02 2.14
N LEU A 10 -7.43 5.29 2.26
CA LEU A 10 -7.06 5.90 3.53
C LEU A 10 -8.24 6.59 4.21
N THR A 11 -9.37 6.71 3.54
CA THR A 11 -10.54 7.39 4.07
C THR A 11 -11.71 6.41 4.22
N GLY A 12 -12.65 6.75 5.08
CA GLY A 12 -13.89 6.00 5.19
C GLY A 12 -13.74 4.60 5.75
N GLY A 13 -12.87 4.41 6.72
CA GLY A 13 -12.64 3.10 7.32
C GLY A 13 -11.43 2.43 6.68
N PHE A 14 -10.28 2.74 7.21
CA PHE A 14 -9.02 2.21 6.70
C PHE A 14 -8.95 0.70 6.84
N GLN A 15 -8.45 0.04 5.80
CA GLN A 15 -8.10 -1.37 5.85
C GLN A 15 -6.67 -1.55 5.34
N PRO A 16 -5.87 -2.39 6.01
CA PRO A 16 -4.49 -2.61 5.60
C PRO A 16 -4.39 -3.12 4.16
N PHE A 17 -3.38 -2.64 3.46
CA PHE A 17 -3.16 -3.05 2.08
C PHE A 17 -1.68 -3.12 1.77
N VAL A 18 -1.35 -3.72 0.63
CA VAL A 18 0.01 -3.83 0.14
C VAL A 18 0.11 -3.12 -1.21
N ILE A 19 1.19 -2.36 -1.38
CA ILE A 19 1.51 -1.70 -2.64
C ILE A 19 2.59 -2.53 -3.32
N ARG A 20 2.35 -2.88 -4.58
CA ARG A 20 3.34 -3.60 -5.37
C ARG A 20 3.89 -2.69 -6.44
N THR A 21 5.20 -2.69 -6.59
CA THR A 21 5.88 -1.84 -7.56
C THR A 21 6.37 -2.66 -8.76
N SER A 22 6.71 -1.94 -9.84
CA SER A 22 7.09 -2.58 -11.10
C SER A 22 8.41 -3.36 -11.01
N ASP A 23 9.23 -3.04 -10.01
CA ASP A 23 10.49 -3.76 -9.78
C ASP A 23 10.31 -5.00 -8.89
N GLY A 24 9.07 -5.36 -8.59
CA GLY A 24 8.78 -6.57 -7.82
C GLY A 24 8.78 -6.40 -6.32
N ARG A 25 8.98 -5.19 -5.81
CA ARG A 25 8.94 -4.96 -4.37
C ARG A 25 7.51 -4.82 -3.89
N GLU A 26 7.31 -5.13 -2.61
CA GLU A 26 6.02 -4.97 -1.95
C GLU A 26 6.20 -4.15 -0.68
N PHE A 27 5.27 -3.23 -0.46
CA PHE A 27 5.27 -2.37 0.71
C PHE A 27 3.96 -2.54 1.45
N ASN A 28 4.02 -3.03 2.67
CA ASN A 28 2.83 -3.21 3.49
C ASN A 28 2.45 -1.88 4.15
N VAL A 29 1.16 -1.58 4.12
CA VAL A 29 0.61 -0.40 4.79
C VAL A 29 -0.37 -0.90 5.85
N PRO A 30 0.14 -1.23 7.04
CA PRO A 30 -0.72 -1.81 8.10
C PRO A 30 -1.58 -0.75 8.81
N HIS A 31 -1.17 0.50 8.75
CA HIS A 31 -1.87 1.60 9.40
C HIS A 31 -1.78 2.84 8.52
N PRO A 32 -2.75 3.76 8.60
CA PRO A 32 -2.73 4.94 7.72
C PRO A 32 -1.54 5.87 7.99
N GLU A 33 -0.95 5.80 9.18
CA GLU A 33 0.21 6.63 9.50
C GLU A 33 1.50 6.15 8.86
N PHE A 34 1.47 4.99 8.18
CA PHE A 34 2.65 4.45 7.49
C PHE A 34 2.76 4.92 6.06
N ILE A 35 1.85 5.80 5.62
CA ILE A 35 1.84 6.25 4.23
C ILE A 35 1.44 7.72 4.16
N ALA A 36 2.03 8.44 3.24
CA ALA A 36 1.64 9.82 2.93
C ALA A 36 1.51 9.93 1.42
N VAL A 37 0.35 10.37 0.96
CA VAL A 37 0.10 10.49 -0.48
C VAL A 37 0.20 11.94 -0.86
N GLY A 38 1.22 12.28 -1.64
CA GLY A 38 1.40 13.61 -2.17
C GLY A 38 0.67 13.79 -3.48
N LYS A 39 0.88 14.93 -4.11
CA LYS A 39 0.28 15.21 -5.39
C LYS A 39 0.91 14.38 -6.51
N TYR A 40 2.21 14.14 -6.40
CA TYR A 40 2.98 13.50 -7.47
C TYR A 40 3.67 12.21 -7.03
N GLU A 41 3.68 11.91 -5.74
CA GLU A 41 4.41 10.75 -5.26
C GLU A 41 3.83 10.27 -3.94
N VAL A 42 4.23 9.06 -3.55
CA VAL A 42 3.76 8.43 -2.33
C VAL A 42 4.98 8.10 -1.47
N ALA A 43 4.92 8.43 -0.19
CA ALA A 43 5.95 8.04 0.76
C ALA A 43 5.40 6.95 1.67
N VAL A 44 6.14 5.86 1.82
CA VAL A 44 5.74 4.76 2.70
C VAL A 44 6.85 4.48 3.70
N VAL A 45 6.47 4.10 4.91
CA VAL A 45 7.42 3.69 5.93
C VAL A 45 7.56 2.18 5.83
N ASP A 46 8.78 1.71 5.57
CA ASP A 46 9.01 0.29 5.42
C ASP A 46 9.22 -0.39 6.77
N ARG A 47 9.45 -1.70 6.69
CA ARG A 47 9.59 -2.55 7.87
C ARG A 47 10.74 -2.12 8.78
N ASP A 48 11.78 -1.55 8.21
CA ASP A 48 12.95 -1.12 8.95
C ASP A 48 12.84 0.30 9.50
N GLY A 49 11.71 0.96 9.24
CA GLY A 49 11.49 2.32 9.70
C GLY A 49 12.02 3.38 8.76
N HIS A 50 12.45 2.99 7.57
CA HIS A 50 12.89 3.94 6.55
C HIS A 50 11.72 4.39 5.69
N ILE A 51 11.87 5.56 5.09
CA ILE A 51 10.85 6.10 4.20
C ILE A 51 11.28 5.88 2.76
N ASP A 52 10.41 5.22 2.00
CA ASP A 52 10.60 5.01 0.57
C ASP A 52 9.61 5.88 -0.18
N THR A 53 10.10 6.56 -1.21
CA THR A 53 9.27 7.40 -2.06
C THR A 53 9.00 6.67 -3.37
N LEU A 54 7.70 6.53 -3.70
CA LEU A 54 7.27 5.78 -4.87
C LEU A 54 6.60 6.70 -5.86
N ALA A 55 7.03 6.62 -7.12
CA ALA A 55 6.35 7.33 -8.20
C ALA A 55 5.11 6.56 -8.64
N PRO A 56 4.00 7.25 -8.96
CA PRO A 56 2.78 6.57 -9.39
C PRO A 56 3.01 5.61 -10.57
N LEU A 57 3.90 5.99 -11.45
CA LEU A 57 4.21 5.20 -12.64
C LEU A 57 4.74 3.81 -12.28
N HIS A 58 5.39 3.68 -11.14
CA HIS A 58 5.99 2.43 -10.71
C HIS A 58 5.09 1.59 -9.82
N ILE A 59 3.92 2.10 -9.46
CA ILE A 59 2.96 1.35 -8.66
C ILE A 59 2.05 0.58 -9.59
N VAL A 60 2.08 -0.75 -9.51
CA VAL A 60 1.31 -1.58 -10.43
C VAL A 60 0.05 -2.15 -9.81
N SER A 61 -0.02 -2.29 -8.49
CA SER A 61 -1.24 -2.77 -7.85
C SER A 61 -1.27 -2.41 -6.37
N ILE A 62 -2.48 -2.36 -5.84
CA ILE A 62 -2.72 -2.30 -4.39
C ILE A 62 -3.72 -3.39 -4.06
N LYS A 63 -3.46 -4.14 -3.00
CA LYS A 63 -4.31 -5.28 -2.62
C LYS A 63 -4.54 -5.28 -1.13
N SER A 64 -5.72 -5.71 -0.73
CA SER A 64 -6.08 -5.78 0.67
C SER A 64 -5.29 -6.88 1.38
N LEU A 65 -4.61 -6.51 2.47
CA LEU A 65 -3.92 -7.49 3.30
C LEU A 65 -4.92 -8.37 4.06
N ALA A 66 -6.04 -7.78 4.49
CA ALA A 66 -7.06 -8.54 5.20
C ALA A 66 -7.64 -9.64 4.34
N GLY A 67 -7.88 -9.35 3.06
CA GLY A 67 -8.37 -10.34 2.12
C GLY A 67 -7.37 -11.47 1.91
N ARG A 68 -6.10 -11.12 1.81
CA ARG A 68 -5.04 -12.12 1.66
C ARG A 68 -4.94 -12.99 2.89
N GLY A 69 -5.07 -12.40 4.09
CA GLY A 69 -5.03 -13.15 5.33
C GLY A 69 -6.16 -14.15 5.43
N ARG A 70 -7.38 -13.73 5.09
CA ARG A 70 -8.52 -14.64 5.09
C ARG A 70 -8.34 -15.77 4.10
N LYS A 71 -7.82 -15.44 2.94
CA LYS A 71 -7.56 -16.44 1.92
C LYS A 71 -6.57 -17.49 2.40
N ASN A 72 -5.53 -17.07 3.08
CA ASN A 72 -4.54 -17.99 3.63
C ASN A 72 -5.15 -18.90 4.68
N ARG A 73 -6.01 -18.35 5.54
CA ARG A 73 -6.68 -19.15 6.55
C ARG A 73 -7.58 -20.21 5.93
N GLN A 74 -8.27 -19.85 4.86
CA GLN A 74 -9.13 -20.78 4.16
C GLN A 74 -8.33 -21.89 3.51
N ALA A 75 -7.16 -21.57 3.02
CA ALA A 75 -6.30 -22.55 2.40
C ALA A 75 -5.72 -23.54 3.42
N ALA A 76 -5.61 -23.09 4.65
CA ALA A 76 -5.10 -23.95 5.71
C ALA A 76 -6.17 -24.91 6.19
#